data_88e613638901cf6524258adef91aebd6
#
_entry.id   88e613638901cf6524258adef91aebd6
#
_cell.length_a   1.000
_cell.length_b   1.000
_cell.length_c   1.000
_cell.angle_alpha   90.00
_cell.angle_beta   90.00
_cell.angle_gamma   90.00
#
_symmetry.space_group_name_H-M   'P 1'
#
loop_
_entity.id
_entity.type
_entity.pdbx_description
1 polymer ?
#
loop_
_entity_poly.entity_id
_entity_poly.type
_entity_poly.pdbx_seq_one_letter_code
_entity_poly.pdbx_strand_id
1 'polypeptide(L)'
;MIPRRVVLGFAILTSFAAVVAIAAVAPTSEDRFIFSSPPLRSWGSLPAATSGAESTAAVGAVRTIPTFQDTFAYGGQTYTYAMVGTNPRLSTHRTVVPAVIVPLRFVFADGERFDPATTTRQMRRSPIFRRSAFASGATQYGDAIQRAEFWTFTQATHYHVLLGHPSVAPTQVIKVPSDEGMTRTSTLGGRVGLVAQSFFLDQVVPAVVNHLRIPPTKLLILWSYDIALQPPPGQTGIILGEHSAGTDQTHTRTWTFVWSSWNTPDVVPAEDADVVGLSHEIAEWYNDPFGANAVPPWDAPPNYPCNGVLEVGDPLVGTTFMQDGYHLQDEAFLSWFARQVPSMGIDGRYSFLGTLTAPPPVCTVAPSP
;
A
#
# COMPACT_ATOMS: atom_id res chain seq x y z
N MET A 1 -62.06 -51.31 -46.05
CA MET A 1 -62.01 -50.31 -44.96
C MET A 1 -60.58 -50.21 -44.49
N ILE A 2 -59.90 -49.15 -44.88
CA ILE A 2 -58.52 -48.93 -44.56
C ILE A 2 -58.43 -47.67 -43.67
N PRO A 3 -57.92 -47.67 -42.48
CA PRO A 3 -57.84 -46.46 -41.67
C PRO A 3 -56.65 -45.56 -42.10
N ARG A 4 -56.94 -44.28 -42.27
CA ARG A 4 -55.99 -43.21 -42.52
C ARG A 4 -55.08 -42.98 -41.25
N ARG A 5 -53.78 -43.02 -41.42
CA ARG A 5 -52.77 -42.54 -40.41
C ARG A 5 -52.63 -41.05 -40.56
N VAL A 6 -52.82 -40.33 -39.44
CA VAL A 6 -52.55 -38.91 -39.33
C VAL A 6 -51.03 -38.82 -38.87
N VAL A 7 -50.25 -38.12 -39.67
CA VAL A 7 -48.87 -37.80 -39.35
C VAL A 7 -48.89 -36.38 -38.75
N LEU A 8 -48.57 -36.28 -37.41
CA LEU A 8 -48.31 -35.00 -36.75
C LEU A 8 -46.85 -34.62 -37.02
N GLY A 9 -46.65 -33.55 -37.77
CA GLY A 9 -45.34 -32.93 -37.92
C GLY A 9 -45.03 -32.06 -36.72
N PHE A 10 -43.94 -32.39 -35.98
CA PHE A 10 -43.37 -31.51 -34.96
C PHE A 10 -42.42 -30.51 -35.65
N ALA A 11 -42.80 -29.24 -35.61
CA ALA A 11 -41.90 -28.15 -35.99
C ALA A 11 -40.99 -27.82 -34.79
N ILE A 12 -39.69 -28.09 -34.92
CA ILE A 12 -38.69 -27.68 -33.96
C ILE A 12 -38.31 -26.21 -34.25
N LEU A 13 -38.78 -25.28 -33.42
CA LEU A 13 -38.27 -23.91 -33.42
C LEU A 13 -36.90 -23.90 -32.73
N THR A 14 -35.84 -23.77 -33.49
CA THR A 14 -34.51 -23.46 -32.99
C THR A 14 -34.41 -21.95 -32.74
N SER A 15 -34.52 -21.56 -31.47
CA SER A 15 -34.23 -20.19 -31.06
C SER A 15 -32.70 -19.98 -31.06
N PHE A 16 -32.21 -19.22 -32.05
CA PHE A 16 -30.84 -18.70 -32.00
C PHE A 16 -30.77 -17.56 -30.96
N ALA A 17 -30.27 -17.82 -29.78
CA ALA A 17 -29.84 -16.78 -28.85
C ALA A 17 -28.56 -16.16 -29.42
N ALA A 18 -28.64 -14.94 -29.91
CA ALA A 18 -27.47 -14.15 -30.25
C ALA A 18 -26.76 -13.78 -28.96
N VAL A 19 -25.64 -14.43 -28.66
CA VAL A 19 -24.69 -14.01 -27.61
C VAL A 19 -24.01 -12.76 -28.14
N VAL A 20 -24.48 -11.60 -27.70
CA VAL A 20 -23.74 -10.35 -27.89
C VAL A 20 -22.50 -10.46 -26.97
N ALA A 21 -21.37 -10.80 -27.54
CA ALA A 21 -20.08 -10.66 -26.84
C ALA A 21 -19.84 -9.15 -26.64
N ILE A 22 -20.08 -8.65 -25.44
CA ILE A 22 -19.59 -7.35 -25.03
C ILE A 22 -18.07 -7.52 -24.98
N ALA A 23 -17.37 -7.03 -25.99
CA ALA A 23 -15.92 -6.90 -25.95
C ALA A 23 -15.61 -5.99 -24.75
N ALA A 24 -14.99 -6.53 -23.71
CA ALA A 24 -14.43 -5.71 -22.64
C ALA A 24 -13.47 -4.73 -23.31
N VAL A 25 -13.76 -3.44 -23.22
CA VAL A 25 -12.84 -2.40 -23.65
C VAL A 25 -11.63 -2.55 -22.73
N ALA A 26 -10.45 -2.83 -23.30
CA ALA A 26 -9.24 -2.86 -22.54
C ALA A 26 -9.08 -1.51 -21.82
N PRO A 27 -8.72 -1.49 -20.53
CA PRO A 27 -8.55 -0.24 -19.80
C PRO A 27 -7.55 0.64 -20.55
N THR A 28 -7.89 1.93 -20.71
CA THR A 28 -6.95 2.90 -21.26
C THR A 28 -5.77 3.05 -20.30
N SER A 29 -4.63 3.53 -20.77
CA SER A 29 -3.42 3.74 -19.93
C SER A 29 -3.70 4.67 -18.72
N GLU A 30 -4.76 5.48 -18.78
CA GLU A 30 -5.19 6.38 -17.70
C GLU A 30 -5.97 5.69 -16.58
N ASP A 31 -6.51 4.48 -16.82
CA ASP A 31 -7.29 3.70 -15.84
C ASP A 31 -6.44 2.66 -15.10
N ARG A 32 -5.13 2.70 -15.27
CA ARG A 32 -4.22 1.79 -14.57
C ARG A 32 -4.02 2.25 -13.14
N PHE A 33 -4.33 1.38 -12.18
CA PHE A 33 -4.06 1.61 -10.76
C PHE A 33 -2.61 1.25 -10.45
N ILE A 34 -1.92 2.15 -9.75
CA ILE A 34 -0.55 1.97 -9.30
C ILE A 34 -0.41 2.42 -7.84
N PHE A 35 0.64 1.98 -7.20
CA PHE A 35 1.10 2.45 -5.90
C PHE A 35 2.48 3.08 -6.06
N SER A 36 2.93 3.86 -5.11
CA SER A 36 4.22 4.50 -5.24
C SER A 36 4.91 4.74 -3.91
N SER A 37 6.22 4.58 -3.90
CA SER A 37 7.09 4.94 -2.80
C SER A 37 8.18 5.90 -3.28
N PRO A 38 7.88 7.19 -3.34
CA PRO A 38 8.90 8.16 -3.72
C PRO A 38 10.03 8.20 -2.69
N PRO A 39 11.27 8.47 -3.12
CA PRO A 39 12.44 8.48 -2.24
C PRO A 39 12.33 9.53 -1.14
N LEU A 40 13.10 9.33 -0.07
CA LEU A 40 13.21 10.23 1.09
C LEU A 40 13.29 11.70 0.66
N ARG A 41 12.38 12.53 1.18
CA ARG A 41 12.27 13.95 0.85
C ARG A 41 12.81 14.84 1.98
N SER A 42 13.37 15.99 1.61
CA SER A 42 13.70 17.05 2.56
C SER A 42 12.53 18.02 2.68
N TRP A 43 11.94 18.13 3.86
CA TRP A 43 10.76 18.95 4.14
C TRP A 43 11.11 20.33 4.73
N GLY A 44 12.05 21.04 4.23
CA GLY A 44 12.30 22.43 4.61
C GLY A 44 12.37 22.70 6.14
N SER A 45 12.07 23.93 6.56
CA SER A 45 12.10 24.36 7.97
C SER A 45 10.90 23.82 8.75
N LEU A 46 10.99 22.63 9.31
CA LEU A 46 10.03 22.16 10.31
C LEU A 46 10.31 22.85 11.66
N PRO A 47 9.27 23.28 12.42
CA PRO A 47 9.49 23.96 13.70
C PRO A 47 10.32 23.12 14.66
N ALA A 48 11.19 23.78 15.41
CA ALA A 48 11.91 23.12 16.51
C ALA A 48 10.91 22.48 17.47
N ALA A 49 11.20 21.27 17.94
CA ALA A 49 10.37 20.61 18.95
C ALA A 49 10.30 21.51 20.19
N THR A 50 9.09 21.90 20.60
CA THR A 50 8.90 22.53 21.90
C THR A 50 9.26 21.54 22.97
N SER A 51 10.15 21.93 23.91
CA SER A 51 10.69 21.13 24.99
C SER A 51 9.60 20.59 25.92
N GLY A 52 9.08 19.42 25.62
CA GLY A 52 8.42 18.56 26.59
C GLY A 52 9.38 17.41 26.91
N ALA A 53 9.58 17.13 28.19
CA ALA A 53 10.58 16.21 28.76
C ALA A 53 10.98 15.05 27.84
N GLU A 54 12.05 15.22 27.09
CA GLU A 54 12.61 14.21 26.19
C GLU A 54 13.81 13.57 26.87
N SER A 55 13.73 12.26 26.99
CA SER A 55 14.86 11.42 27.35
C SER A 55 16.09 11.83 26.54
N THR A 56 17.21 12.06 27.20
CA THR A 56 18.52 12.38 26.62
C THR A 56 18.96 11.25 25.69
N ALA A 57 18.53 11.32 24.41
CA ALA A 57 19.12 10.51 23.36
C ALA A 57 20.52 11.04 23.05
N ALA A 58 21.47 10.13 22.85
CA ALA A 58 22.85 10.45 22.51
C ALA A 58 22.91 11.44 21.34
N VAL A 59 23.76 12.45 21.44
CA VAL A 59 24.00 13.45 20.39
C VAL A 59 24.44 12.71 19.12
N GLY A 60 23.59 12.73 18.07
CA GLY A 60 23.89 12.18 16.74
C GLY A 60 22.93 11.09 16.20
N ALA A 61 22.01 10.55 16.99
CA ALA A 61 21.04 9.56 16.48
C ALA A 61 19.84 10.25 15.80
N VAL A 62 19.52 9.82 14.58
CA VAL A 62 18.29 10.24 13.87
C VAL A 62 17.07 9.79 14.65
N ARG A 63 16.16 10.71 14.97
CA ARG A 63 14.89 10.36 15.60
C ARG A 63 13.88 9.92 14.54
N THR A 64 13.45 8.70 14.65
CA THR A 64 12.45 8.07 13.75
C THR A 64 11.72 6.94 14.49
N ILE A 65 10.89 6.21 13.78
CA ILE A 65 10.29 4.96 14.25
C ILE A 65 11.36 3.89 14.52
N PRO A 66 11.09 2.87 15.37
CA PRO A 66 12.04 1.77 15.56
C PRO A 66 12.23 0.98 14.28
N THR A 67 13.47 0.82 13.85
CA THR A 67 13.87 0.02 12.68
C THR A 67 15.08 -0.84 13.00
N PHE A 68 15.26 -1.91 12.23
CA PHE A 68 16.49 -2.70 12.21
C PHE A 68 17.06 -2.70 10.80
N GLN A 69 18.35 -2.98 10.69
CA GLN A 69 19.03 -3.23 9.43
C GLN A 69 19.52 -4.66 9.37
N ASP A 70 19.51 -5.25 8.19
CA ASP A 70 20.10 -6.55 7.89
C ASP A 70 20.56 -6.57 6.43
N THR A 71 21.15 -7.68 6.00
CA THR A 71 21.69 -7.83 4.64
C THR A 71 21.32 -9.18 4.05
N PHE A 72 21.31 -9.24 2.72
CA PHE A 72 21.36 -10.48 1.96
C PHE A 72 22.35 -10.34 0.80
N ALA A 73 22.80 -11.47 0.25
CA ALA A 73 23.71 -11.49 -0.89
C ALA A 73 23.02 -12.14 -2.11
N TYR A 74 23.19 -11.53 -3.28
CA TYR A 74 22.76 -12.08 -4.55
C TYR A 74 23.69 -11.63 -5.68
N GLY A 75 24.04 -12.54 -6.60
CA GLY A 75 24.89 -12.23 -7.77
C GLY A 75 26.27 -11.65 -7.43
N GLY A 76 26.83 -11.96 -6.25
CA GLY A 76 28.11 -11.40 -5.78
C GLY A 76 27.99 -10.00 -5.16
N GLN A 77 26.79 -9.44 -5.08
CA GLN A 77 26.49 -8.15 -4.44
C GLN A 77 25.83 -8.36 -3.09
N THR A 78 26.15 -7.49 -2.11
CA THR A 78 25.44 -7.42 -0.82
C THR A 78 24.44 -6.28 -0.86
N TYR A 79 23.20 -6.58 -0.51
CA TYR A 79 22.09 -5.65 -0.39
C TYR A 79 21.80 -5.42 1.09
N THR A 80 21.73 -4.15 1.51
CA THR A 80 21.33 -3.76 2.87
C THR A 80 19.92 -3.25 2.85
N TYR A 81 19.10 -3.68 3.79
CA TYR A 81 17.73 -3.22 3.95
C TYR A 81 17.43 -2.78 5.37
N ALA A 82 16.48 -1.87 5.53
CA ALA A 82 15.93 -1.43 6.80
C ALA A 82 14.44 -1.77 6.87
N MET A 83 14.00 -2.42 7.94
CA MET A 83 12.60 -2.75 8.17
C MET A 83 12.13 -2.26 9.52
N VAL A 84 10.83 -2.11 9.69
CA VAL A 84 10.22 -1.66 10.95
C VAL A 84 10.34 -2.74 12.03
N GLY A 85 10.67 -2.33 13.25
CA GLY A 85 10.72 -3.20 14.42
C GLY A 85 12.13 -3.62 14.84
N THR A 86 12.28 -4.87 15.24
CA THR A 86 13.53 -5.52 15.63
C THR A 86 13.85 -6.67 14.69
N ASN A 87 15.14 -6.97 14.49
CA ASN A 87 15.55 -8.07 13.61
C ASN A 87 15.03 -9.42 14.13
N PRO A 88 14.17 -10.13 13.40
CA PRO A 88 13.59 -11.40 13.83
C PRO A 88 14.61 -12.55 13.96
N ARG A 89 15.79 -12.41 13.34
CA ARG A 89 16.89 -13.37 13.47
C ARG A 89 17.62 -13.26 14.81
N LEU A 90 17.56 -12.08 15.42
CA LEU A 90 18.33 -11.73 16.63
C LEU A 90 17.45 -11.48 17.86
N SER A 91 16.16 -11.29 17.69
CA SER A 91 15.23 -10.88 18.74
C SER A 91 13.89 -11.60 18.64
N THR A 92 13.37 -11.95 19.81
CA THR A 92 12.00 -12.48 19.95
C THR A 92 11.07 -11.44 20.59
N HIS A 93 11.51 -10.18 20.70
CA HIS A 93 10.75 -9.14 21.38
C HIS A 93 9.62 -8.60 20.54
N ARG A 94 8.58 -8.15 21.24
CA ARG A 94 7.47 -7.42 20.66
C ARG A 94 7.85 -5.95 20.52
N THR A 95 7.70 -5.40 19.32
CA THR A 95 7.76 -3.97 19.05
C THR A 95 6.35 -3.42 18.88
N VAL A 96 6.09 -2.21 19.41
CA VAL A 96 4.83 -1.50 19.17
C VAL A 96 5.18 -0.11 18.65
N VAL A 97 4.78 0.17 17.41
CA VAL A 97 4.99 1.48 16.78
C VAL A 97 3.73 2.32 16.99
N PRO A 98 3.82 3.46 17.68
CA PRO A 98 2.68 4.38 17.79
C PRO A 98 2.27 4.88 16.40
N ALA A 99 0.96 5.06 16.19
CA ALA A 99 0.42 5.59 14.94
C ALA A 99 -0.56 6.74 15.19
N VAL A 100 -0.66 7.64 14.23
CA VAL A 100 -1.66 8.70 14.19
C VAL A 100 -2.33 8.72 12.83
N ILE A 101 -3.66 8.69 12.84
CA ILE A 101 -4.48 8.83 11.64
C ILE A 101 -4.89 10.30 11.52
N VAL A 102 -4.64 10.88 10.37
CA VAL A 102 -5.06 12.24 10.02
C VAL A 102 -6.06 12.16 8.87
N PRO A 103 -7.37 12.31 9.13
CA PRO A 103 -8.36 12.37 8.08
C PRO A 103 -8.16 13.63 7.23
N LEU A 104 -8.13 13.50 5.91
CA LEU A 104 -7.99 14.57 4.94
C LEU A 104 -9.30 14.77 4.19
N ARG A 105 -9.95 15.92 4.38
CA ARG A 105 -11.09 16.34 3.59
C ARG A 105 -10.60 17.19 2.44
N PHE A 106 -10.77 16.70 1.21
CA PHE A 106 -10.42 17.46 0.01
C PHE A 106 -11.60 18.32 -0.45
N VAL A 107 -11.30 19.55 -0.86
CA VAL A 107 -12.26 20.52 -1.41
C VAL A 107 -11.67 21.06 -2.70
N PHE A 108 -12.29 20.73 -3.82
CA PHE A 108 -11.83 21.11 -5.16
C PHE A 108 -12.38 22.48 -5.60
N ALA A 109 -11.77 23.06 -6.64
CA ALA A 109 -12.14 24.37 -7.16
C ALA A 109 -13.58 24.43 -7.74
N ASP A 110 -14.12 23.29 -8.19
CA ASP A 110 -15.51 23.14 -8.63
C ASP A 110 -16.54 23.06 -7.49
N GLY A 111 -16.05 23.04 -6.23
CA GLY A 111 -16.85 22.95 -5.02
C GLY A 111 -17.13 21.53 -4.53
N GLU A 112 -16.71 20.50 -5.26
CA GLU A 112 -16.85 19.10 -4.81
C GLU A 112 -15.98 18.85 -3.56
N ARG A 113 -16.47 17.91 -2.74
CA ARG A 113 -15.86 17.60 -1.44
C ARG A 113 -15.84 16.10 -1.23
N PHE A 114 -14.69 15.61 -0.79
CA PHE A 114 -14.46 14.22 -0.42
C PHE A 114 -14.09 14.15 1.06
N ASP A 115 -14.95 13.54 1.88
CA ASP A 115 -14.84 13.58 3.34
C ASP A 115 -14.72 12.16 3.93
N PRO A 116 -13.59 11.79 4.53
CA PRO A 116 -13.35 10.48 5.10
C PRO A 116 -13.97 10.25 6.48
N ALA A 117 -14.79 11.15 7.02
CA ALA A 117 -15.25 11.10 8.41
C ALA A 117 -15.92 9.78 8.79
N THR A 118 -16.76 9.23 7.91
CA THR A 118 -17.43 7.93 8.14
C THR A 118 -16.45 6.76 7.99
N THR A 119 -15.67 6.76 6.93
CA THR A 119 -14.76 5.67 6.58
C THR A 119 -13.56 5.56 7.52
N THR A 120 -13.13 6.66 8.15
CA THR A 120 -12.10 6.65 9.20
C THR A 120 -12.47 5.70 10.34
N ARG A 121 -13.75 5.64 10.74
CA ARG A 121 -14.21 4.74 11.80
C ARG A 121 -14.21 3.28 11.32
N GLN A 122 -14.60 3.04 10.08
CA GLN A 122 -14.62 1.72 9.47
C GLN A 122 -13.18 1.18 9.33
N MET A 123 -12.31 1.95 8.71
CA MET A 123 -10.88 1.61 8.51
C MET A 123 -10.20 1.21 9.83
N ARG A 124 -10.42 1.92 10.93
CA ARG A 124 -9.86 1.59 12.26
C ARG A 124 -10.35 0.25 12.83
N ARG A 125 -11.40 -0.34 12.28
CA ARG A 125 -11.91 -1.66 12.66
C ARG A 125 -11.35 -2.77 11.80
N SER A 126 -10.66 -2.45 10.72
CA SER A 126 -10.06 -3.43 9.81
C SER A 126 -8.96 -4.25 10.48
N PRO A 127 -8.58 -5.38 9.90
CA PRO A 127 -7.46 -6.21 10.36
C PRO A 127 -6.11 -5.50 10.36
N ILE A 128 -5.98 -4.36 9.70
CA ILE A 128 -4.77 -3.52 9.75
C ILE A 128 -4.50 -3.05 11.20
N PHE A 129 -5.56 -2.75 11.96
CA PHE A 129 -5.45 -2.23 13.34
C PHE A 129 -6.02 -3.18 14.39
N ARG A 130 -6.73 -4.21 13.99
CA ARG A 130 -7.37 -5.17 14.89
C ARG A 130 -6.75 -6.55 14.73
N ARG A 131 -6.78 -7.28 15.83
CA ARG A 131 -6.37 -8.68 15.81
C ARG A 131 -7.36 -9.49 14.99
N SER A 132 -6.84 -10.22 14.01
CA SER A 132 -7.58 -11.13 13.13
C SER A 132 -6.84 -12.45 13.01
N ALA A 133 -7.49 -13.50 12.53
CA ALA A 133 -6.90 -14.84 12.39
C ALA A 133 -6.21 -14.95 11.01
N PHE A 134 -4.88 -15.09 11.01
CA PHE A 134 -4.07 -15.33 9.82
C PHE A 134 -3.29 -16.64 9.93
N ALA A 135 -2.75 -17.14 8.83
CA ALA A 135 -1.94 -18.37 8.81
C ALA A 135 -0.72 -18.27 9.74
N SER A 136 -0.10 -17.10 9.86
CA SER A 136 1.04 -16.84 10.75
C SER A 136 0.65 -16.55 12.20
N GLY A 137 -0.63 -16.63 12.54
CA GLY A 137 -1.15 -16.42 13.89
C GLY A 137 -2.23 -15.33 13.96
N ALA A 138 -2.90 -15.26 15.10
CA ALA A 138 -3.92 -14.23 15.33
C ALA A 138 -3.25 -12.91 15.73
N THR A 139 -3.24 -11.93 14.84
CA THR A 139 -2.55 -10.64 15.01
C THR A 139 -3.10 -9.56 14.07
N GLN A 140 -2.41 -8.42 13.90
CA GLN A 140 -2.69 -7.40 12.90
C GLN A 140 -2.11 -7.81 11.54
N TYR A 141 -2.67 -7.29 10.45
CA TYR A 141 -2.30 -7.65 9.08
C TYR A 141 -0.81 -7.47 8.78
N GLY A 142 -0.21 -6.28 9.01
CA GLY A 142 1.21 -6.05 8.73
C GLY A 142 2.14 -6.95 9.57
N ASP A 143 1.80 -7.19 10.83
CA ASP A 143 2.53 -8.14 11.69
C ASP A 143 2.37 -9.59 11.20
N ALA A 144 1.19 -9.95 10.69
CA ALA A 144 0.96 -11.27 10.12
C ALA A 144 1.86 -11.54 8.91
N ILE A 145 2.06 -10.53 8.05
CA ILE A 145 2.96 -10.58 6.90
C ILE A 145 4.40 -10.71 7.37
N GLN A 146 4.89 -9.83 8.25
CA GLN A 146 6.26 -9.93 8.76
C GLN A 146 6.55 -11.26 9.44
N ARG A 147 5.61 -11.78 10.23
CA ARG A 147 5.76 -13.10 10.84
C ARG A 147 5.81 -14.22 9.79
N ALA A 148 4.97 -14.15 8.75
CA ALA A 148 4.94 -15.12 7.68
C ALA A 148 6.21 -15.07 6.82
N GLU A 149 6.70 -13.88 6.52
CA GLU A 149 7.91 -13.64 5.73
C GLU A 149 9.17 -14.19 6.40
N PHE A 150 9.31 -13.98 7.71
CA PHE A 150 10.42 -14.48 8.52
C PHE A 150 10.05 -15.75 9.32
N TRP A 151 9.20 -16.61 8.77
CA TRP A 151 8.61 -17.74 9.48
C TRP A 151 9.62 -18.67 10.12
N THR A 152 10.74 -18.94 9.48
CA THR A 152 11.81 -19.79 10.02
C THR A 152 12.34 -19.28 11.37
N PHE A 153 12.20 -17.99 11.67
CA PHE A 153 12.65 -17.36 12.92
C PHE A 153 11.49 -17.03 13.87
N THR A 154 10.27 -16.84 13.34
CA THR A 154 9.14 -16.27 14.11
C THR A 154 8.13 -17.31 14.61
N GLN A 155 8.02 -18.48 13.95
CA GLN A 155 6.95 -19.46 14.18
C GLN A 155 6.82 -19.95 15.63
N ALA A 156 7.94 -20.09 16.36
CA ALA A 156 7.98 -20.58 17.73
C ALA A 156 8.31 -19.47 18.75
N THR A 157 8.15 -18.22 18.39
CA THR A 157 8.55 -17.07 19.22
C THR A 157 7.41 -16.13 19.50
N HIS A 158 7.63 -15.18 20.41
CA HIS A 158 6.74 -14.05 20.69
C HIS A 158 7.11 -12.79 19.88
N TYR A 159 7.79 -12.95 18.76
CA TYR A 159 8.11 -11.86 17.86
C TYR A 159 6.83 -11.26 17.29
N HIS A 160 6.68 -9.96 17.46
CA HIS A 160 5.60 -9.16 16.89
C HIS A 160 6.08 -7.75 16.58
N VAL A 161 5.60 -7.18 15.48
CA VAL A 161 5.70 -5.76 15.19
C VAL A 161 4.31 -5.22 14.96
N LEU A 162 3.77 -4.49 15.94
CA LEU A 162 2.38 -4.07 15.97
C LEU A 162 2.27 -2.56 15.81
N LEU A 163 1.23 -2.12 15.12
CA LEU A 163 0.76 -0.75 15.25
C LEU A 163 0.08 -0.59 16.62
N GLY A 164 0.49 0.41 17.37
CA GLY A 164 -0.21 0.83 18.58
C GLY A 164 -1.64 1.26 18.24
N HIS A 165 -2.52 1.30 19.24
CA HIS A 165 -3.88 1.80 19.01
C HIS A 165 -3.80 3.24 18.46
N PRO A 166 -4.20 3.49 17.17
CA PRO A 166 -3.95 4.78 16.56
C PRO A 166 -4.83 5.88 17.15
N SER A 167 -4.22 7.00 17.49
CA SER A 167 -4.96 8.23 17.75
C SER A 167 -5.51 8.79 16.44
N VAL A 168 -6.65 9.46 16.49
CA VAL A 168 -7.20 10.19 15.34
C VAL A 168 -7.05 11.67 15.61
N ALA A 169 -6.34 12.36 14.74
CA ALA A 169 -6.20 13.82 14.79
C ALA A 169 -7.45 14.52 14.23
N PRO A 170 -7.62 15.81 14.48
CA PRO A 170 -8.66 16.59 13.81
C PRO A 170 -8.53 16.52 12.30
N THR A 171 -9.67 16.40 11.59
CA THR A 171 -9.71 16.40 10.13
C THR A 171 -9.05 17.66 9.57
N GLN A 172 -8.11 17.47 8.64
CA GLN A 172 -7.48 18.56 7.92
C GLN A 172 -8.25 18.83 6.64
N VAL A 173 -8.53 20.10 6.36
CA VAL A 173 -9.20 20.51 5.13
C VAL A 173 -8.14 20.93 4.11
N ILE A 174 -8.06 20.17 3.02
CA ILE A 174 -7.14 20.41 1.92
C ILE A 174 -7.92 21.08 0.78
N LYS A 175 -7.62 22.34 0.52
CA LYS A 175 -8.14 23.05 -0.65
C LYS A 175 -7.23 22.76 -1.82
N VAL A 176 -7.78 22.14 -2.86
CA VAL A 176 -7.03 21.77 -4.07
C VAL A 176 -7.18 22.90 -5.09
N PRO A 177 -6.08 23.59 -5.46
CA PRO A 177 -6.12 24.58 -6.54
C PRO A 177 -6.47 23.91 -7.89
N SER A 178 -7.02 24.66 -8.81
CA SER A 178 -7.45 24.15 -10.12
C SER A 178 -6.31 23.64 -11.02
N ASP A 179 -5.09 24.06 -10.76
CA ASP A 179 -3.86 23.62 -11.41
C ASP A 179 -3.18 22.42 -10.71
N GLU A 180 -3.65 22.08 -9.50
CA GLU A 180 -3.12 20.96 -8.68
C GLU A 180 -4.09 19.79 -8.56
N GLY A 181 -5.27 19.87 -9.18
CA GLY A 181 -6.21 18.77 -9.19
C GLY A 181 -7.57 19.08 -9.78
N MET A 182 -8.32 18.02 -10.03
CA MET A 182 -9.65 18.06 -10.61
C MET A 182 -10.53 16.94 -10.08
N THR A 183 -11.81 17.02 -10.34
CA THR A 183 -12.74 15.92 -10.11
C THR A 183 -13.16 15.30 -11.44
N ARG A 184 -13.35 13.99 -11.47
CA ARG A 184 -13.87 13.28 -12.65
C ARG A 184 -14.83 12.17 -12.25
N THR A 185 -15.56 11.64 -13.23
CA THR A 185 -16.27 10.38 -13.09
C THR A 185 -15.33 9.25 -13.49
N SER A 186 -15.24 8.21 -12.65
CA SER A 186 -14.48 7.00 -12.95
C SER A 186 -15.15 6.21 -14.09
N THR A 187 -14.45 5.24 -14.65
CA THR A 187 -15.01 4.31 -15.65
C THR A 187 -16.14 3.44 -15.07
N LEU A 188 -16.20 3.29 -13.75
CA LEU A 188 -17.23 2.55 -13.01
C LEU A 188 -18.43 3.43 -12.60
N GLY A 189 -18.35 4.74 -12.86
CA GLY A 189 -19.46 5.68 -12.66
C GLY A 189 -19.40 6.52 -11.39
N GLY A 190 -18.48 6.22 -10.45
CA GLY A 190 -18.28 6.98 -9.22
C GLY A 190 -17.53 8.28 -9.43
N ARG A 191 -17.68 9.20 -8.50
CA ARG A 191 -16.92 10.47 -8.50
C ARG A 191 -15.60 10.27 -7.76
N VAL A 192 -14.49 10.70 -8.38
CA VAL A 192 -13.15 10.64 -7.82
C VAL A 192 -12.46 12.00 -7.90
N GLY A 193 -11.76 12.36 -6.85
CA GLY A 193 -10.88 13.52 -6.84
C GLY A 193 -9.45 13.12 -7.22
N LEU A 194 -8.89 13.80 -8.20
CA LEU A 194 -7.51 13.62 -8.65
C LEU A 194 -6.67 14.78 -8.17
N VAL A 195 -5.55 14.49 -7.50
CA VAL A 195 -4.64 15.47 -6.91
C VAL A 195 -3.24 15.24 -7.44
N ALA A 196 -2.53 16.28 -7.86
CA ALA A 196 -1.15 16.15 -8.29
C ALA A 196 -0.28 15.56 -7.16
N GLN A 197 0.48 14.49 -7.46
CA GLN A 197 1.36 13.84 -6.48
C GLN A 197 2.36 14.83 -5.87
N SER A 198 2.94 15.71 -6.70
CA SER A 198 3.88 16.73 -6.24
C SER A 198 3.25 17.70 -5.22
N PHE A 199 2.03 18.19 -5.49
CA PHE A 199 1.30 19.03 -4.54
C PHE A 199 1.07 18.30 -3.21
N PHE A 200 0.64 17.04 -3.29
CA PHE A 200 0.41 16.23 -2.10
C PHE A 200 1.68 16.06 -1.27
N LEU A 201 2.78 15.64 -1.90
CA LEU A 201 4.04 15.32 -1.22
C LEU A 201 4.81 16.55 -0.74
N ASP A 202 4.80 17.62 -1.53
CA ASP A 202 5.66 18.79 -1.27
C ASP A 202 4.92 19.87 -0.46
N GLN A 203 3.59 19.87 -0.45
CA GLN A 203 2.80 20.88 0.26
C GLN A 203 1.89 20.29 1.34
N VAL A 204 1.08 19.27 1.02
CA VAL A 204 0.09 18.74 1.97
C VAL A 204 0.75 18.00 3.12
N VAL A 205 1.62 17.02 2.83
CA VAL A 205 2.23 16.17 3.87
C VAL A 205 3.07 17.01 4.86
N PRO A 206 4.02 17.85 4.44
CA PRO A 206 4.79 18.66 5.37
C PRO A 206 3.95 19.69 6.14
N ALA A 207 2.91 20.26 5.50
CA ALA A 207 1.98 21.17 6.21
C ALA A 207 1.22 20.45 7.34
N VAL A 208 0.75 19.23 7.10
CA VAL A 208 0.08 18.39 8.13
C VAL A 208 1.03 18.07 9.28
N VAL A 209 2.25 17.62 8.96
CA VAL A 209 3.28 17.31 9.98
C VAL A 209 3.56 18.53 10.85
N ASN A 210 3.73 19.70 10.23
CA ASN A 210 4.01 20.96 10.92
C ASN A 210 2.84 21.44 11.78
N HIS A 211 1.64 21.50 11.18
CA HIS A 211 0.45 22.03 11.84
C HIS A 211 0.07 21.20 13.07
N LEU A 212 0.11 19.87 12.93
CA LEU A 212 -0.25 18.95 14.00
C LEU A 212 0.93 18.56 14.90
N ARG A 213 2.15 19.04 14.60
CA ARG A 213 3.38 18.73 15.33
C ARG A 213 3.55 17.22 15.53
N ILE A 214 3.39 16.47 14.45
CA ILE A 214 3.49 15.00 14.48
C ILE A 214 4.90 14.57 14.95
N PRO A 215 5.03 13.74 15.99
CA PRO A 215 6.34 13.23 16.39
C PRO A 215 6.93 12.27 15.34
N PRO A 216 8.24 12.33 15.04
CA PRO A 216 8.88 11.43 14.08
C PRO A 216 8.90 9.95 14.53
N THR A 217 8.63 9.67 15.80
CA THR A 217 8.56 8.32 16.37
C THR A 217 7.19 7.65 16.18
N LYS A 218 6.29 8.25 15.39
CA LYS A 218 4.96 7.71 15.07
C LYS A 218 4.82 7.53 13.57
N LEU A 219 4.17 6.44 13.17
CA LEU A 219 3.66 6.33 11.80
C LEU A 219 2.56 7.37 11.60
N LEU A 220 2.71 8.22 10.58
CA LEU A 220 1.66 9.12 10.12
C LEU A 220 0.82 8.40 9.05
N ILE A 221 -0.47 8.24 9.30
CA ILE A 221 -1.43 7.66 8.35
C ILE A 221 -2.33 8.79 7.87
N LEU A 222 -2.16 9.17 6.61
CA LEU A 222 -3.00 10.15 5.93
C LEU A 222 -4.16 9.41 5.25
N TRP A 223 -5.39 9.77 5.57
CA TRP A 223 -6.56 9.01 5.16
C TRP A 223 -7.58 9.88 4.43
N SER A 224 -7.96 9.48 3.24
CA SER A 224 -8.93 10.18 2.39
C SER A 224 -10.11 9.29 2.00
N TYR A 225 -10.99 9.81 1.13
CA TYR A 225 -12.17 9.13 0.60
C TYR A 225 -12.28 9.44 -0.89
N ASP A 226 -12.27 8.41 -1.74
CA ASP A 226 -12.35 8.51 -3.20
C ASP A 226 -11.41 9.58 -3.80
N ILE A 227 -10.19 9.62 -3.28
CA ILE A 227 -9.10 10.44 -3.80
C ILE A 227 -8.04 9.53 -4.40
N ALA A 228 -7.49 9.92 -5.54
CA ALA A 228 -6.30 9.34 -6.14
C ALA A 228 -5.28 10.42 -6.48
N LEU A 229 -3.99 10.06 -6.52
CA LEU A 229 -2.97 10.99 -6.96
C LEU A 229 -2.67 10.79 -8.45
N GLN A 230 -2.36 11.89 -9.10
CA GLN A 230 -1.86 11.90 -10.47
C GLN A 230 -0.34 11.88 -10.44
N PRO A 231 0.30 10.89 -11.08
CA PRO A 231 1.75 10.84 -11.17
C PRO A 231 2.29 12.04 -11.97
N PRO A 232 3.60 12.33 -11.89
CA PRO A 232 4.23 13.39 -12.68
C PRO A 232 3.99 13.20 -14.18
N PRO A 233 4.05 14.29 -14.98
CA PRO A 233 3.93 14.22 -16.43
C PRO A 233 4.90 13.19 -17.05
N GLY A 234 4.37 12.37 -17.95
CA GLY A 234 5.13 11.29 -18.61
C GLY A 234 4.99 9.92 -17.97
N GLN A 235 4.43 9.84 -16.77
CA GLN A 235 4.00 8.58 -16.18
C GLN A 235 2.49 8.38 -16.41
N THR A 236 2.06 7.12 -16.49
CA THR A 236 0.65 6.76 -16.75
C THR A 236 0.07 6.01 -15.57
N GLY A 237 -1.24 6.12 -15.38
CA GLY A 237 -1.98 5.50 -14.28
C GLY A 237 -2.43 6.51 -13.24
N ILE A 238 -3.10 6.04 -12.21
CA ILE A 238 -3.50 6.79 -11.03
C ILE A 238 -3.00 6.06 -9.78
N ILE A 239 -2.51 6.82 -8.82
CA ILE A 239 -1.91 6.30 -7.59
C ILE A 239 -3.01 6.19 -6.52
N LEU A 240 -3.21 4.99 -5.98
CA LEU A 240 -4.24 4.69 -4.95
C LEU A 240 -3.67 4.64 -3.53
N GLY A 241 -2.37 4.55 -3.41
CA GLY A 241 -1.66 4.56 -2.14
C GLY A 241 -0.23 5.01 -2.32
N GLU A 242 0.39 5.41 -1.21
CA GLU A 242 1.77 5.88 -1.19
C GLU A 242 2.36 5.74 0.22
N HIS A 243 3.55 5.19 0.33
CA HIS A 243 4.35 5.29 1.53
C HIS A 243 5.68 5.97 1.22
N SER A 244 6.22 6.70 2.18
CA SER A 244 7.50 7.35 2.03
C SER A 244 7.98 7.93 3.36
N ALA A 245 9.07 8.67 3.32
CA ALA A 245 9.60 9.38 4.44
C ALA A 245 10.01 10.82 4.08
N GLY A 246 10.03 11.67 5.09
CA GLY A 246 10.55 13.02 4.97
C GLY A 246 11.43 13.39 6.16
N THR A 247 12.45 14.20 5.92
CA THR A 247 13.42 14.61 6.93
C THR A 247 13.45 16.12 7.09
N ASP A 248 13.80 16.60 8.28
CA ASP A 248 14.06 18.01 8.50
C ASP A 248 15.40 18.45 7.87
N GLN A 249 15.63 19.73 7.76
CA GLN A 249 16.85 20.30 7.16
C GLN A 249 18.14 19.84 7.84
N THR A 250 18.07 19.50 9.12
CA THR A 250 19.23 19.05 9.89
C THR A 250 19.47 17.54 9.79
N HIS A 251 18.57 16.81 9.12
CA HIS A 251 18.57 15.36 9.01
C HIS A 251 18.62 14.62 10.37
N THR A 252 18.13 15.29 11.42
CA THR A 252 18.09 14.73 12.78
C THR A 252 16.75 14.08 13.12
N ARG A 253 15.72 14.35 12.33
CA ARG A 253 14.36 13.81 12.48
C ARG A 253 13.87 13.29 11.14
N THR A 254 13.40 12.06 11.12
CA THR A 254 12.79 11.46 9.91
C THR A 254 11.40 10.96 10.27
N TRP A 255 10.40 11.47 9.57
CA TRP A 255 9.01 11.03 9.63
C TRP A 255 8.74 10.02 8.55
N THR A 256 8.05 8.96 8.87
CA THR A 256 7.52 8.04 7.88
C THR A 256 6.00 8.22 7.81
N PHE A 257 5.46 8.06 6.63
CA PHE A 257 4.02 8.14 6.42
C PHE A 257 3.53 7.09 5.42
N VAL A 258 2.24 6.81 5.53
CA VAL A 258 1.46 6.13 4.49
C VAL A 258 0.25 7.00 4.17
N TRP A 259 -0.14 7.02 2.91
CA TRP A 259 -1.37 7.61 2.46
C TRP A 259 -2.16 6.61 1.65
N SER A 260 -3.46 6.58 1.82
CA SER A 260 -4.41 5.92 0.93
C SER A 260 -5.80 6.50 1.10
N SER A 261 -6.74 6.01 0.32
CA SER A 261 -8.12 6.40 0.30
C SER A 261 -9.03 5.22 0.60
N TRP A 262 -10.16 5.47 1.27
CA TRP A 262 -11.28 4.54 1.14
C TRP A 262 -11.83 4.67 -0.26
N ASN A 263 -11.58 3.71 -1.11
CA ASN A 263 -12.14 3.69 -2.45
C ASN A 263 -13.46 2.92 -2.47
N THR A 264 -14.46 3.48 -3.15
CA THR A 264 -15.76 2.82 -3.31
C THR A 264 -15.79 1.95 -4.56
N PRO A 265 -16.67 0.91 -4.62
CA PRO A 265 -16.74 -0.01 -5.77
C PRO A 265 -17.20 0.63 -7.08
N ASP A 266 -17.67 1.87 -7.06
CA ASP A 266 -17.99 2.67 -8.24
C ASP A 266 -16.80 3.55 -8.69
N VAL A 267 -15.72 3.57 -7.92
CA VAL A 267 -14.45 4.24 -8.27
C VAL A 267 -13.38 3.23 -8.71
N VAL A 268 -13.26 2.11 -8.01
CA VAL A 268 -12.32 1.01 -8.30
C VAL A 268 -13.09 -0.31 -8.41
N PRO A 269 -12.51 -1.40 -8.98
CA PRO A 269 -13.09 -2.74 -8.89
C PRO A 269 -13.42 -3.11 -7.44
N ALA A 270 -14.51 -3.88 -7.25
CA ALA A 270 -15.01 -4.17 -5.90
C ALA A 270 -13.97 -4.89 -5.01
N GLU A 271 -13.15 -5.72 -5.62
CA GLU A 271 -12.04 -6.44 -4.98
C GLU A 271 -10.88 -5.51 -4.55
N ASP A 272 -10.77 -4.32 -5.13
CA ASP A 272 -9.74 -3.32 -4.82
C ASP A 272 -10.31 -2.18 -3.95
N ALA A 273 -11.55 -2.32 -3.46
CA ALA A 273 -12.23 -1.30 -2.67
C ALA A 273 -11.77 -1.26 -1.20
N ASP A 274 -12.41 -0.39 -0.44
CA ASP A 274 -12.27 -0.15 1.01
C ASP A 274 -10.83 0.11 1.48
N VAL A 275 -10.14 -0.84 2.09
CA VAL A 275 -8.81 -0.64 2.70
C VAL A 275 -7.67 -1.32 1.94
N VAL A 276 -7.90 -1.80 0.70
CA VAL A 276 -6.85 -2.47 -0.09
C VAL A 276 -5.61 -1.61 -0.22
N GLY A 277 -5.76 -0.37 -0.70
CA GLY A 277 -4.64 0.54 -0.85
C GLY A 277 -3.90 0.81 0.47
N LEU A 278 -4.62 0.92 1.58
CA LEU A 278 -3.97 1.07 2.89
C LEU A 278 -3.25 -0.21 3.33
N SER A 279 -3.79 -1.40 3.02
CA SER A 279 -3.14 -2.67 3.35
C SER A 279 -1.82 -2.83 2.60
N HIS A 280 -1.81 -2.50 1.31
CA HIS A 280 -0.64 -2.43 0.46
C HIS A 280 0.45 -1.54 1.08
N GLU A 281 0.15 -0.27 1.31
CA GLU A 281 1.11 0.70 1.82
C GLU A 281 1.61 0.41 3.24
N ILE A 282 0.77 -0.18 4.07
CA ILE A 282 1.19 -0.63 5.40
C ILE A 282 2.19 -1.77 5.30
N ALA A 283 1.98 -2.76 4.42
CA ALA A 283 2.91 -3.87 4.26
C ALA A 283 4.25 -3.39 3.70
N GLU A 284 4.23 -2.51 2.72
CA GLU A 284 5.43 -1.90 2.15
C GLU A 284 6.17 -1.05 3.18
N TRP A 285 5.46 -0.20 3.93
CA TRP A 285 6.06 0.56 5.01
C TRP A 285 6.73 -0.34 6.07
N TYR A 286 6.19 -1.51 6.38
CA TYR A 286 6.85 -2.46 7.28
C TYR A 286 8.19 -2.95 6.71
N ASN A 287 8.26 -3.14 5.40
CA ASN A 287 9.39 -3.72 4.69
C ASN A 287 10.38 -2.69 4.14
N ASP A 288 9.90 -1.49 3.80
CA ASP A 288 10.74 -0.36 3.34
C ASP A 288 10.23 0.99 3.86
N PRO A 289 10.36 1.29 5.16
CA PRO A 289 9.79 2.49 5.74
C PRO A 289 10.34 3.81 5.18
N PHE A 290 11.41 3.75 4.39
CA PHE A 290 12.07 4.94 3.85
C PHE A 290 12.05 5.01 2.32
N GLY A 291 11.46 4.01 1.62
CA GLY A 291 11.42 3.94 0.15
C GLY A 291 12.82 3.80 -0.48
N ALA A 292 13.75 3.09 0.16
CA ALA A 292 15.16 3.09 -0.24
C ALA A 292 15.85 1.72 -0.18
N ASN A 293 15.15 0.64 0.15
CA ASN A 293 15.73 -0.69 0.23
C ASN A 293 16.00 -1.24 -1.17
N ALA A 294 17.25 -1.22 -1.58
CA ALA A 294 17.66 -1.78 -2.88
C ALA A 294 17.57 -3.31 -2.89
N VAL A 295 17.08 -3.86 -3.99
CA VAL A 295 16.99 -5.31 -4.27
C VAL A 295 17.45 -5.61 -5.70
N PRO A 296 17.76 -6.88 -6.04
CA PRO A 296 17.99 -7.27 -7.44
C PRO A 296 16.79 -6.91 -8.31
N PRO A 297 16.99 -6.30 -9.48
CA PRO A 297 15.90 -5.79 -10.32
C PRO A 297 14.84 -6.86 -10.65
N TRP A 298 13.59 -6.50 -10.54
CA TRP A 298 12.41 -7.34 -10.75
C TRP A 298 11.38 -6.58 -11.61
N ASP A 299 10.41 -7.27 -12.18
CA ASP A 299 9.29 -6.70 -12.92
C ASP A 299 7.96 -7.38 -12.56
N ALA A 300 6.87 -6.66 -12.72
CA ALA A 300 5.50 -7.14 -12.60
C ALA A 300 4.63 -6.49 -13.70
N PRO A 301 4.77 -6.93 -14.95
CA PRO A 301 3.96 -6.40 -16.04
C PRO A 301 2.45 -6.67 -15.80
N PRO A 302 1.56 -5.79 -16.26
CA PRO A 302 1.84 -4.58 -17.05
C PRO A 302 2.13 -3.33 -16.22
N ASN A 303 1.99 -3.37 -14.90
CA ASN A 303 1.95 -2.17 -14.06
C ASN A 303 3.35 -1.65 -13.72
N TYR A 304 4.26 -2.55 -13.39
CA TYR A 304 5.58 -2.20 -12.90
C TYR A 304 6.66 -2.69 -13.87
N PRO A 305 7.31 -1.77 -14.58
CA PRO A 305 8.52 -2.09 -15.34
C PRO A 305 9.64 -2.46 -14.36
N CYS A 306 10.75 -2.94 -14.89
CA CYS A 306 11.92 -3.33 -14.12
C CYS A 306 12.26 -2.31 -13.02
N ASN A 307 12.17 -2.74 -11.77
CA ASN A 307 12.37 -1.93 -10.56
C ASN A 307 13.44 -2.59 -9.68
N GLY A 308 14.21 -1.80 -8.93
CA GLY A 308 15.28 -2.25 -8.06
C GLY A 308 15.05 -1.89 -6.58
N VAL A 309 13.81 -1.56 -6.21
CA VAL A 309 13.39 -1.21 -4.84
C VAL A 309 12.51 -2.32 -4.26
N LEU A 310 12.51 -2.47 -2.95
CA LEU A 310 11.71 -3.46 -2.22
C LEU A 310 10.27 -2.93 -2.04
N GLU A 311 9.40 -3.28 -2.97
CA GLU A 311 7.97 -2.93 -2.96
C GLU A 311 7.16 -4.21 -2.85
N VAL A 312 6.80 -4.61 -1.65
CA VAL A 312 6.23 -5.96 -1.40
C VAL A 312 4.82 -6.15 -1.95
N GLY A 313 4.07 -5.07 -2.13
CA GLY A 313 2.71 -5.09 -2.67
C GLY A 313 2.66 -5.08 -4.19
N ASP A 314 3.60 -4.42 -4.83
CA ASP A 314 3.63 -4.15 -6.27
C ASP A 314 3.60 -5.39 -7.18
N PRO A 315 4.31 -6.49 -6.87
CA PRO A 315 4.23 -7.71 -7.68
C PRO A 315 2.84 -8.35 -7.71
N LEU A 316 1.96 -7.99 -6.78
CA LEU A 316 0.68 -8.65 -6.53
C LEU A 316 -0.52 -7.68 -6.54
N VAL A 317 -0.37 -6.50 -7.14
CA VAL A 317 -1.48 -5.55 -7.34
C VAL A 317 -2.67 -6.26 -8.00
N GLY A 318 -3.87 -6.09 -7.41
CA GLY A 318 -5.09 -6.78 -7.84
C GLY A 318 -5.23 -8.21 -7.30
N THR A 319 -4.28 -8.73 -6.53
CA THR A 319 -4.39 -10.02 -5.83
C THR A 319 -4.86 -9.77 -4.41
N THR A 320 -6.14 -9.84 -4.17
CA THR A 320 -6.77 -9.46 -2.90
C THR A 320 -7.50 -10.63 -2.24
N PHE A 321 -7.78 -10.51 -0.96
CA PHE A 321 -8.58 -11.46 -0.19
C PHE A 321 -9.42 -10.76 0.87
N MET A 322 -10.49 -11.46 1.28
CA MET A 322 -11.38 -10.96 2.33
C MET A 322 -10.94 -11.44 3.71
N GLN A 323 -10.83 -10.53 4.66
CA GLN A 323 -10.60 -10.83 6.08
C GLN A 323 -11.50 -9.94 6.96
N ASP A 324 -12.34 -10.56 7.79
CA ASP A 324 -13.28 -9.89 8.69
C ASP A 324 -14.16 -8.81 8.01
N GLY A 325 -14.51 -9.05 6.73
CA GLY A 325 -15.36 -8.15 5.94
C GLY A 325 -14.63 -6.97 5.29
N TYR A 326 -13.29 -7.01 5.23
CA TYR A 326 -12.44 -6.03 4.52
C TYR A 326 -11.62 -6.71 3.45
N HIS A 327 -11.37 -6.00 2.35
CA HIS A 327 -10.42 -6.43 1.34
C HIS A 327 -9.00 -6.07 1.77
N LEU A 328 -8.08 -7.02 1.64
CA LEU A 328 -6.65 -6.86 1.90
C LEU A 328 -5.88 -7.41 0.70
N GLN A 329 -4.69 -6.92 0.45
CA GLN A 329 -3.86 -7.40 -0.64
C GLN A 329 -2.95 -8.57 -0.22
N ASP A 330 -2.62 -9.48 -1.15
CA ASP A 330 -1.50 -10.44 -1.00
C ASP A 330 -0.18 -9.71 -1.20
N GLU A 331 0.85 -10.10 -0.45
CA GLU A 331 2.13 -9.41 -0.42
C GLU A 331 3.28 -10.37 -0.67
N ALA A 332 4.22 -9.96 -1.51
CA ALA A 332 5.46 -10.70 -1.76
C ALA A 332 6.41 -10.61 -0.55
N PHE A 333 7.20 -11.65 -0.31
CA PHE A 333 8.17 -11.68 0.79
C PHE A 333 9.56 -11.25 0.33
N LEU A 334 10.39 -10.74 1.24
CA LEU A 334 11.81 -10.44 0.98
C LEU A 334 12.52 -11.60 0.27
N SER A 335 12.20 -12.86 0.61
CA SER A 335 12.76 -14.05 -0.03
C SER A 335 12.54 -14.08 -1.54
N TRP A 336 11.43 -13.51 -2.04
CA TRP A 336 11.14 -13.39 -3.47
C TRP A 336 12.11 -12.39 -4.13
N PHE A 337 12.24 -11.22 -3.58
CA PHE A 337 13.14 -10.15 -4.07
C PHE A 337 14.61 -10.55 -3.96
N ALA A 338 14.99 -11.16 -2.85
CA ALA A 338 16.34 -11.66 -2.60
C ALA A 338 16.70 -12.92 -3.40
N ARG A 339 15.74 -13.49 -4.14
CA ARG A 339 15.86 -14.76 -4.87
C ARG A 339 16.40 -15.89 -4.00
N GLN A 340 15.94 -15.90 -2.76
CA GLN A 340 16.37 -16.87 -1.77
C GLN A 340 15.71 -18.23 -2.00
N VAL A 341 16.51 -19.29 -2.13
CA VAL A 341 16.02 -20.68 -2.30
C VAL A 341 16.70 -21.56 -1.26
N PRO A 342 15.95 -22.25 -0.37
CA PRO A 342 14.49 -22.14 -0.19
C PRO A 342 14.09 -20.79 0.41
N SER A 343 12.82 -20.41 0.24
CA SER A 343 12.24 -19.26 0.93
C SER A 343 12.24 -19.50 2.44
N MET A 344 12.48 -18.44 3.22
CA MET A 344 12.32 -18.48 4.68
C MET A 344 10.87 -18.24 5.14
N GLY A 345 9.98 -17.96 4.18
CA GLY A 345 8.58 -17.70 4.45
C GLY A 345 7.80 -18.92 4.91
N ILE A 346 6.60 -18.67 5.42
CA ILE A 346 5.68 -19.71 5.89
C ILE A 346 5.46 -20.77 4.80
N ASP A 347 5.58 -22.05 5.14
CA ASP A 347 5.48 -23.20 4.22
C ASP A 347 6.38 -23.08 2.99
N GLY A 348 7.48 -22.33 3.05
CA GLY A 348 8.39 -22.09 1.94
C GLY A 348 7.83 -21.19 0.82
N ARG A 349 6.75 -20.47 1.08
CA ARG A 349 6.09 -19.56 0.14
C ARG A 349 6.90 -18.29 -0.10
N TYR A 350 6.60 -17.61 -1.21
CA TYR A 350 7.19 -16.33 -1.59
C TYR A 350 6.20 -15.16 -1.52
N SER A 351 4.95 -15.42 -1.16
CA SER A 351 3.93 -14.42 -0.84
C SER A 351 3.02 -14.89 0.28
N PHE A 352 2.26 -13.99 0.86
CA PHE A 352 1.45 -14.26 2.05
C PHE A 352 0.37 -15.33 1.80
N LEU A 353 -0.30 -15.30 0.64
CA LEU A 353 -1.26 -16.33 0.23
C LEU A 353 -0.59 -17.52 -0.48
N GLY A 354 0.68 -17.40 -0.90
CA GLY A 354 1.37 -18.41 -1.70
C GLY A 354 1.11 -18.29 -3.20
N THR A 355 0.66 -17.15 -3.67
CA THR A 355 0.45 -16.84 -5.09
C THR A 355 1.76 -16.91 -5.87
N LEU A 356 2.86 -16.42 -5.25
CA LEU A 356 4.20 -16.54 -5.81
C LEU A 356 4.84 -17.86 -5.35
N THR A 357 5.20 -18.72 -6.32
CA THR A 357 5.73 -20.07 -6.07
C THR A 357 7.24 -20.20 -6.31
N ALA A 358 7.86 -19.18 -6.93
CA ALA A 358 9.29 -19.12 -7.22
C ALA A 358 9.76 -17.66 -7.26
N PRO A 359 11.06 -17.40 -7.03
CA PRO A 359 11.62 -16.06 -7.23
C PRO A 359 11.52 -15.62 -8.70
N PRO A 360 11.44 -14.28 -8.96
CA PRO A 360 11.36 -13.76 -10.32
C PRO A 360 12.71 -13.91 -11.05
N PRO A 361 12.72 -13.94 -12.38
CA PRO A 361 13.96 -13.72 -13.13
C PRO A 361 14.47 -12.29 -12.84
N VAL A 362 15.78 -12.10 -13.03
CA VAL A 362 16.35 -10.75 -13.02
C VAL A 362 15.96 -10.05 -14.32
N CYS A 363 15.35 -8.90 -14.23
CA CYS A 363 15.14 -8.05 -15.39
C CYS A 363 16.33 -7.10 -15.58
N THR A 364 16.55 -6.63 -16.80
CA THR A 364 17.54 -5.61 -17.09
C THR A 364 16.89 -4.25 -17.05
N VAL A 365 17.33 -3.41 -16.11
CA VAL A 365 16.97 -1.98 -16.16
C VAL A 365 17.59 -1.42 -17.44
N ALA A 366 16.79 -0.88 -18.35
CA ALA A 366 17.34 -0.15 -19.47
C ALA A 366 18.21 1.00 -18.92
N PRO A 367 19.44 1.22 -19.43
CA PRO A 367 20.22 2.36 -18.99
C PRO A 367 19.39 3.61 -19.21
N SER A 368 19.28 4.44 -18.15
CA SER A 368 18.61 5.74 -18.25
C SER A 368 19.27 6.53 -19.39
N PRO A 369 18.48 7.15 -20.30
CA PRO A 369 19.01 7.93 -21.40
C PRO A 369 19.82 9.14 -20.93
#